data_0afdce615d82566fc174e6e1b8a4b64c
#
_entry.id   0afdce615d82566fc174e6e1b8a4b64c
#
_cell.length_a   1.000
_cell.length_b   1.000
_cell.length_c   1.000
_cell.angle_alpha   90.00
_cell.angle_beta   90.00
_cell.angle_gamma   90.00
#
_symmetry.space_group_name_H-M   'P 1'
#
loop_
_entity.id
_entity.type
_entity.pdbx_description
1 polymer ?
#
loop_
_entity_poly.entity_id
_entity_poly.type
_entity_poly.pdbx_seq_one_letter_code
_entity_poly.pdbx_strand_id
1 'polypeptide(L)'
;MKAIIFLALLALSFCGPRETVVACAKEKLGTKYEVLDCSGLVRYCYRRIGKELSTIAHCQFERGKAVNSQSDLKPGDIVGFNNHDGKKQPGHVGIFVGNDNYIYSPSRGKVVTYGVLSANKNYWGGRNYID
;
A
#
# COMPACT_ATOMS: atom_id res chain seq x y z
N MET A 1 -30.78 20.45 -11.51
CA MET A 1 -29.96 20.94 -10.37
C MET A 1 -29.82 19.90 -9.29
N LYS A 2 -30.93 19.41 -8.73
CA LYS A 2 -30.89 18.36 -7.71
C LYS A 2 -30.23 17.05 -8.21
N ALA A 3 -30.42 16.70 -9.47
CA ALA A 3 -29.83 15.49 -10.06
C ALA A 3 -28.30 15.54 -10.08
N ILE A 4 -27.69 16.71 -10.30
CA ILE A 4 -26.23 16.88 -10.32
C ILE A 4 -25.65 16.66 -8.94
N ILE A 5 -26.26 17.21 -7.89
CA ILE A 5 -25.84 17.02 -6.50
C ILE A 5 -25.96 15.56 -6.11
N PHE A 6 -27.03 14.90 -6.51
CA PHE A 6 -27.25 13.48 -6.24
C PHE A 6 -26.18 12.62 -6.90
N LEU A 7 -25.79 12.91 -8.15
CA LEU A 7 -24.73 12.19 -8.86
C LEU A 7 -23.37 12.35 -8.17
N ALA A 8 -23.06 13.55 -7.65
CA ALA A 8 -21.83 13.78 -6.90
C ALA A 8 -21.77 12.92 -5.63
N LEU A 9 -22.88 12.83 -4.91
CA LEU A 9 -22.98 11.99 -3.73
C LEU A 9 -22.83 10.50 -4.08
N LEU A 10 -23.43 10.04 -5.16
CA LEU A 10 -23.29 8.68 -5.64
C LEU A 10 -21.84 8.36 -6.02
N ALA A 11 -21.16 9.29 -6.70
CA ALA A 11 -19.76 9.12 -7.05
C ALA A 11 -18.89 8.93 -5.81
N LEU A 12 -19.13 9.72 -4.75
CA LEU A 12 -18.43 9.57 -3.47
C LEU A 12 -18.74 8.23 -2.80
N SER A 13 -19.98 7.74 -2.89
CA SER A 13 -20.36 6.47 -2.29
C SER A 13 -19.77 5.25 -2.99
N PHE A 14 -19.25 5.40 -4.24
CA PHE A 14 -18.53 4.35 -4.92
C PHE A 14 -17.04 4.28 -4.59
N CYS A 15 -16.53 5.23 -3.79
CA CYS A 15 -15.15 5.20 -3.30
C CYS A 15 -15.05 4.20 -2.17
N GLY A 16 -14.69 2.95 -2.50
CA GLY A 16 -14.50 1.89 -1.54
C GLY A 16 -13.16 2.00 -0.80
N PRO A 17 -12.93 1.10 0.17
CA PRO A 17 -11.69 1.13 0.96
C PRO A 17 -10.42 0.95 0.13
N ARG A 18 -10.45 0.11 -0.91
CA ARG A 18 -9.29 -0.09 -1.78
C ARG A 18 -8.92 1.19 -2.52
N GLU A 19 -9.90 1.84 -3.11
CA GLU A 19 -9.71 3.11 -3.83
C GLU A 19 -9.19 4.20 -2.90
N THR A 20 -9.65 4.22 -1.66
CA THR A 20 -9.19 5.17 -0.65
C THR A 20 -7.72 4.96 -0.32
N VAL A 21 -7.29 3.72 -0.12
CA VAL A 21 -5.89 3.41 0.16
C VAL A 21 -5.00 3.77 -1.02
N VAL A 22 -5.39 3.41 -2.24
CA VAL A 22 -4.63 3.72 -3.46
C VAL A 22 -4.52 5.23 -3.67
N ALA A 23 -5.63 5.94 -3.52
CA ALA A 23 -5.63 7.41 -3.66
C ALA A 23 -4.73 8.07 -2.62
N CYS A 24 -4.72 7.58 -1.39
CA CYS A 24 -3.84 8.05 -0.34
C CYS A 24 -2.37 7.86 -0.72
N ALA A 25 -2.00 6.66 -1.20
CA ALA A 25 -0.63 6.38 -1.61
C ALA A 25 -0.18 7.33 -2.73
N LYS A 26 -1.03 7.54 -3.73
CA LYS A 26 -0.75 8.48 -4.84
C LYS A 26 -0.59 9.93 -4.35
N GLU A 27 -1.41 10.33 -3.39
CA GLU A 27 -1.33 11.66 -2.78
C GLU A 27 0.01 11.89 -2.08
N LYS A 28 0.61 10.83 -1.55
CA LYS A 28 1.88 10.90 -0.80
C LYS A 28 3.12 10.78 -1.67
N LEU A 29 2.99 10.60 -2.98
CA LEU A 29 4.14 10.64 -3.89
C LEU A 29 4.95 11.91 -3.68
N GLY A 30 6.27 11.78 -3.59
CA GLY A 30 7.17 12.90 -3.33
C GLY A 30 7.40 13.23 -1.86
N THR A 31 6.71 12.58 -0.93
CA THR A 31 6.94 12.77 0.51
C THR A 31 8.27 12.13 0.90
N LYS A 32 9.07 12.86 1.68
CA LYS A 32 10.37 12.37 2.12
C LYS A 32 10.25 11.15 3.05
N TYR A 33 11.17 10.22 2.92
CA TYR A 33 11.25 9.04 3.78
C TYR A 33 11.29 9.41 5.27
N GLU A 34 11.96 10.49 5.62
CA GLU A 34 12.08 10.98 7.00
C GLU A 34 10.73 11.42 7.59
N VAL A 35 9.75 11.69 6.73
CA VAL A 35 8.37 12.02 7.14
C VAL A 35 7.49 10.77 7.16
N LEU A 36 7.55 9.96 6.10
CA LEU A 36 6.85 8.67 5.99
C LEU A 36 7.81 7.60 5.50
N ASP A 37 8.27 6.75 6.39
CA ASP A 37 9.05 5.57 6.01
C ASP A 37 8.14 4.49 5.38
N CYS A 38 8.68 3.32 5.07
CA CYS A 38 7.94 2.31 4.33
C CYS A 38 6.67 1.84 5.08
N SER A 39 6.81 1.45 6.33
CA SER A 39 5.69 1.01 7.17
C SER A 39 4.79 2.18 7.57
N GLY A 40 5.35 3.38 7.69
CA GLY A 40 4.62 4.59 8.00
C GLY A 40 3.66 5.00 6.89
N LEU A 41 4.07 4.86 5.63
CA LEU A 41 3.20 5.12 4.48
C LEU A 41 1.99 4.17 4.50
N VAL A 42 2.23 2.88 4.69
CA VAL A 42 1.17 1.86 4.75
C VAL A 42 0.21 2.17 5.90
N ARG A 43 0.76 2.41 7.08
CA ARG A 43 -0.02 2.72 8.28
C ARG A 43 -0.86 3.99 8.09
N TYR A 44 -0.28 5.03 7.53
CA TYR A 44 -0.98 6.30 7.25
C TYR A 44 -2.19 6.09 6.34
N CYS A 45 -2.02 5.35 5.25
CA CYS A 45 -3.09 5.15 4.28
C CYS A 45 -4.17 4.22 4.80
N TYR A 46 -3.82 3.19 5.58
CA TYR A 46 -4.82 2.29 6.18
C TYR A 46 -5.63 2.96 7.28
N ARG A 47 -5.09 3.96 7.94
CA ARG A 47 -5.87 4.76 8.91
C ARG A 47 -7.05 5.44 8.25
N ARG A 48 -6.97 5.80 6.97
CA ARG A 48 -8.09 6.41 6.25
C ARG A 48 -9.28 5.48 6.07
N ILE A 49 -9.08 4.18 6.21
CA ILE A 49 -10.17 3.20 6.18
C ILE A 49 -10.45 2.61 7.56
N GLY A 50 -9.99 3.29 8.61
CA GLY A 50 -10.27 2.90 9.99
C GLY A 50 -9.47 1.70 10.49
N LYS A 51 -8.36 1.35 9.83
CA LYS A 51 -7.52 0.23 10.23
C LYS A 51 -6.19 0.70 10.80
N GLU A 52 -5.89 0.25 12.01
CA GLU A 52 -4.64 0.57 12.69
C GLU A 52 -3.68 -0.60 12.52
N LEU A 53 -2.61 -0.39 11.76
CA LEU A 53 -1.59 -1.40 11.53
C LEU A 53 -0.36 -1.14 12.39
N SER A 54 0.49 -2.16 12.51
CA SER A 54 1.77 -2.02 13.21
C SER A 54 2.65 -0.95 12.56
N THR A 55 3.53 -0.35 13.35
CA THR A 55 4.56 0.57 12.86
C THR A 55 5.77 -0.15 12.30
N ILE A 56 5.80 -1.49 12.37
CA ILE A 56 6.95 -2.32 11.98
C ILE A 56 6.58 -3.11 10.73
N ALA A 57 7.41 -3.01 9.68
CA ALA A 57 7.13 -3.61 8.39
C ALA A 57 6.82 -5.11 8.46
N HIS A 58 7.68 -5.91 9.09
CA HIS A 58 7.43 -7.36 9.15
C HIS A 58 6.19 -7.71 9.98
N CYS A 59 5.84 -6.91 10.99
CA CYS A 59 4.63 -7.13 11.78
C CYS A 59 3.36 -6.88 10.98
N GLN A 60 3.42 -6.06 9.96
CA GLN A 60 2.29 -5.85 9.04
C GLN A 60 2.01 -7.11 8.22
N PHE A 61 2.90 -8.07 8.20
CA PHE A 61 2.73 -9.36 7.51
C PHE A 61 2.36 -10.51 8.44
N GLU A 62 2.28 -10.29 9.74
CA GLU A 62 1.83 -11.31 10.70
C GLU A 62 0.33 -11.47 10.72
N ARG A 63 -0.41 -10.49 10.23
CA ARG A 63 -1.88 -10.46 10.20
C ARG A 63 -2.37 -10.21 8.77
N GLY A 64 -3.69 -10.22 8.63
CA GLY A 64 -4.30 -10.10 7.32
C GLY A 64 -4.26 -11.43 6.57
N LYS A 65 -4.96 -11.49 5.46
CA LYS A 65 -5.00 -12.68 4.62
C LYS A 65 -3.80 -12.72 3.69
N ALA A 66 -3.10 -13.84 3.66
CA ALA A 66 -2.00 -14.03 2.73
C ALA A 66 -2.53 -14.00 1.28
N VAL A 67 -1.84 -13.29 0.42
CA VAL A 67 -2.09 -13.30 -1.02
C VAL A 67 -1.02 -14.20 -1.64
N ASN A 68 -1.45 -15.37 -2.12
CA ASN A 68 -0.54 -16.47 -2.44
C ASN A 68 0.21 -16.31 -3.77
N SER A 69 -0.30 -15.47 -4.67
CA SER A 69 0.37 -15.20 -5.94
C SER A 69 0.24 -13.73 -6.32
N GLN A 70 1.17 -13.25 -7.14
CA GLN A 70 1.11 -11.85 -7.62
C GLN A 70 -0.15 -11.58 -8.44
N SER A 71 -0.65 -12.58 -9.16
CA SER A 71 -1.87 -12.43 -9.95
C SER A 71 -3.13 -12.25 -9.10
N ASP A 72 -3.09 -12.64 -7.83
CA ASP A 72 -4.21 -12.47 -6.91
C ASP A 72 -4.20 -11.13 -6.16
N LEU A 73 -3.16 -10.34 -6.34
CA LEU A 73 -3.08 -9.02 -5.74
C LEU A 73 -4.15 -8.10 -6.31
N LYS A 74 -4.77 -7.35 -5.42
CA LYS A 74 -5.75 -6.31 -5.78
C LYS A 74 -5.23 -4.94 -5.36
N PRO A 75 -5.59 -3.88 -6.08
CA PRO A 75 -5.18 -2.52 -5.68
C PRO A 75 -5.55 -2.25 -4.23
N GLY A 76 -4.60 -1.73 -3.47
CA GLY A 76 -4.75 -1.49 -2.03
C GLY A 76 -4.11 -2.55 -1.16
N ASP A 77 -3.81 -3.74 -1.68
CA ASP A 77 -3.10 -4.76 -0.92
C ASP A 77 -1.68 -4.31 -0.56
N ILE A 78 -1.18 -4.85 0.55
CA ILE A 78 0.19 -4.60 0.98
C ILE A 78 1.10 -5.60 0.29
N VAL A 79 2.21 -5.11 -0.24
CA VAL A 79 3.27 -5.94 -0.82
C VAL A 79 4.52 -5.82 0.03
N GLY A 80 5.23 -6.94 0.20
CA GLY A 80 6.42 -7.00 1.02
C GLY A 80 7.63 -7.51 0.26
N PHE A 81 8.78 -7.04 0.66
CA PHE A 81 10.05 -7.35 0.01
C PHE A 81 11.10 -7.71 1.05
N ASN A 82 11.95 -8.67 0.74
CA ASN A 82 13.08 -9.02 1.57
C ASN A 82 14.13 -7.91 1.55
N ASN A 83 14.72 -7.66 2.71
CA ASN A 83 15.95 -6.90 2.78
C ASN A 83 17.12 -7.75 2.30
N HIS A 84 18.20 -7.08 1.90
CA HIS A 84 19.43 -7.74 1.44
C HIS A 84 20.21 -8.43 2.57
N ASP A 85 19.67 -8.49 3.77
CA ASP A 85 20.32 -9.09 4.94
C ASP A 85 20.08 -10.59 5.08
N GLY A 86 19.40 -11.23 4.14
CA GLY A 86 19.11 -12.65 4.13
C GLY A 86 18.03 -13.12 5.11
N LYS A 87 17.37 -12.20 5.80
CA LYS A 87 16.26 -12.55 6.70
C LYS A 87 15.03 -12.97 5.90
N LYS A 88 14.34 -14.00 6.39
CA LYS A 88 13.13 -14.55 5.75
C LYS A 88 11.86 -13.78 6.08
N GLN A 89 11.97 -12.51 6.45
CA GLN A 89 10.84 -11.66 6.79
C GLN A 89 10.89 -10.39 5.95
N PRO A 90 9.73 -9.88 5.50
CA PRO A 90 9.76 -8.64 4.73
C PRO A 90 10.22 -7.48 5.61
N GLY A 91 11.33 -6.88 5.23
CA GLY A 91 11.83 -5.67 5.88
C GLY A 91 11.40 -4.41 5.16
N HIS A 92 10.75 -4.57 4.02
CA HIS A 92 10.26 -3.48 3.19
C HIS A 92 8.82 -3.74 2.76
N VAL A 93 8.00 -2.70 2.75
CA VAL A 93 6.59 -2.79 2.40
C VAL A 93 6.19 -1.65 1.47
N GLY A 94 5.15 -1.89 0.69
CA GLY A 94 4.53 -0.90 -0.16
C GLY A 94 3.05 -1.21 -0.37
N ILE A 95 2.39 -0.40 -1.16
CA ILE A 95 0.98 -0.54 -1.49
C ILE A 95 0.85 -0.85 -2.97
N PHE A 96 0.27 -2.00 -3.29
CA PHE A 96 -0.02 -2.36 -4.68
C PHE A 96 -1.12 -1.44 -5.22
N VAL A 97 -0.90 -0.88 -6.41
CA VAL A 97 -1.84 0.09 -7.00
C VAL A 97 -2.39 -0.37 -8.34
N GLY A 98 -2.11 -1.61 -8.74
CA GLY A 98 -2.56 -2.16 -10.01
C GLY A 98 -1.52 -2.00 -11.11
N ASN A 99 -1.75 -2.63 -12.26
CA ASN A 99 -0.88 -2.54 -13.45
C ASN A 99 0.59 -2.87 -13.16
N ASP A 100 0.83 -3.87 -12.31
CA ASP A 100 2.18 -4.31 -11.93
C ASP A 100 2.98 -3.22 -11.19
N ASN A 101 2.31 -2.22 -10.63
CA ASN A 101 2.95 -1.10 -9.93
C ASN A 101 2.61 -1.13 -8.44
N TYR A 102 3.56 -0.68 -7.64
CA TYR A 102 3.34 -0.39 -6.23
C TYR A 102 3.93 0.98 -5.89
N ILE A 103 3.45 1.55 -4.80
CA ILE A 103 3.97 2.82 -4.26
C ILE A 103 4.61 2.50 -2.91
N TYR A 104 5.80 3.04 -2.68
CA TYR A 104 6.57 2.74 -1.48
C TYR A 104 7.51 3.89 -1.13
N SER A 105 7.98 3.88 0.11
CA SER A 105 8.98 4.82 0.60
C SER A 105 10.32 4.08 0.68
N PRO A 106 11.27 4.34 -0.23
CA PRO A 106 12.42 3.46 -0.43
C PRO A 106 13.45 3.47 0.70
N SER A 107 14.02 4.62 1.01
CA SER A 107 15.11 4.74 1.98
C SER A 107 15.42 6.20 2.26
N ARG A 108 16.25 6.43 3.27
CA ARG A 108 16.68 7.77 3.66
C ARG A 108 17.25 8.55 2.47
N GLY A 109 16.90 9.81 2.37
CA GLY A 109 17.31 10.69 1.29
C GLY A 109 16.50 10.54 0.03
N LYS A 110 15.50 9.65 0.02
CA LYS A 110 14.61 9.43 -1.11
C LYS A 110 13.17 9.81 -0.75
N VAL A 111 12.30 9.74 -1.74
CA VAL A 111 10.89 10.12 -1.59
C VAL A 111 9.99 8.95 -1.96
N VAL A 112 8.74 9.00 -1.50
CA VAL A 112 7.70 8.06 -1.91
C VAL A 112 7.59 8.06 -3.43
N THR A 113 7.65 6.88 -4.02
CA THR A 113 7.70 6.71 -5.48
C THR A 113 7.05 5.40 -5.92
N TYR A 114 6.95 5.24 -7.24
CA TYR A 114 6.48 3.98 -7.84
C TYR A 114 7.61 2.95 -7.96
N GLY A 115 7.24 1.69 -7.85
CA GLY A 115 8.07 0.57 -8.25
C GLY A 115 7.30 -0.36 -9.16
N VAL A 116 8.01 -1.20 -9.91
CA VAL A 116 7.42 -2.22 -10.78
C VAL A 116 7.56 -3.58 -10.11
N LEU A 117 6.43 -4.22 -9.83
CA LEU A 117 6.41 -5.43 -9.00
C LEU A 117 7.19 -6.58 -9.66
N SER A 118 6.97 -6.83 -10.93
CA SER A 118 7.64 -7.91 -11.65
C SER A 118 9.15 -7.71 -11.80
N ALA A 119 9.63 -6.47 -11.69
CA ALA A 119 11.05 -6.15 -11.76
C ALA A 119 11.76 -6.31 -10.41
N ASN A 120 11.03 -6.48 -9.33
CA ASN A 120 11.63 -6.59 -7.99
C ASN A 120 11.84 -8.05 -7.60
N LYS A 121 13.08 -8.51 -7.66
CA LYS A 121 13.47 -9.89 -7.36
C LYS A 121 13.35 -10.24 -5.87
N ASN A 122 13.18 -9.25 -5.02
CA ASN A 122 13.07 -9.43 -3.58
C ASN A 122 11.63 -9.54 -3.10
N TYR A 123 10.67 -9.63 -4.02
CA TYR A 123 9.26 -9.79 -3.64
C TYR A 123 9.08 -11.00 -2.72
N TRP A 124 8.46 -10.76 -1.55
CA TRP A 124 8.26 -11.79 -0.55
C TRP A 124 6.82 -12.31 -0.52
N GLY A 125 5.86 -11.42 -0.66
CA GLY A 125 4.45 -11.80 -0.60
C GLY A 125 3.54 -10.60 -0.44
N GLY A 126 2.24 -10.88 -0.38
CA GLY A 126 1.20 -9.88 -0.20
C GLY A 126 0.32 -10.18 0.99
N ARG A 127 -0.36 -9.13 1.48
CA ARG A 127 -1.39 -9.25 2.53
C ARG A 127 -2.61 -8.44 2.16
N ASN A 128 -3.78 -9.04 2.42
CA ASN A 128 -5.08 -8.42 2.23
C ASN A 128 -5.69 -8.16 3.62
N TYR A 129 -5.83 -6.89 3.96
CA TYR A 129 -6.47 -6.44 5.21
C TYR A 129 -7.88 -5.90 4.97
N ILE A 130 -8.34 -5.87 3.72
CA ILE A 130 -9.55 -5.13 3.35
C ILE A 130 -10.74 -6.05 3.21
N ASP A 131 -10.60 -7.16 2.53
CA ASP A 131 -11.69 -8.11 2.27
C ASP A 131 -11.80 -9.20 3.32
#